data_82bf9c2bde349d54f030123a13f7a332
#
_entry.id   82bf9c2bde349d54f030123a13f7a332
#
_cell.length_a   1.000
_cell.length_b   1.000
_cell.length_c   1.000
_cell.angle_alpha   90.00
_cell.angle_beta   90.00
_cell.angle_gamma   90.00
#
_symmetry.space_group_name_H-M   'P 1'
#
loop_
_entity.id
_entity.type
_entity.pdbx_description
1 polymer ?
#
loop_
_entity_poly.entity_id
_entity_poly.type
_entity_poly.pdbx_seq_one_letter_code
_entity_poly.pdbx_strand_id
1 'polypeptide(L)'
;MADAKYVVGDHRNGDAKIELDANKRQFSGLTKEELLKYADDPFWVRLRWFMFILFWALWLCMLAGAIAIIIRAPKCAPPKPKTWFEKGPLVDMTLTKTYADIEEHLKLIQDSKVQGIFIDVPLTYEVLDQTEPIEQFKAFLVKAKQYGTKVIVDLTPNFVFNTSRWFELSVNRTGEYTDYFIWAKGKGFSSNGSRQEPNNWVSTLDTPAWTYNEQRDEFYLHQFGSEKPDLDFHNSAVVEHFDKVLKIWMKAGADGVRLRNARHLLVNTSLLDENMESDAGSVKGADHLQYKFWRHQHTTDQPGLDELLARWSKLVDDNGPTPGAGETVFTLKETMRPELFLLAHNVTSLRPPSAAPFTDQAVNASTLSAKLSDRLPHWPALQLATVEDAELAEFAILLPAVPVFDIEQLRPAGNDSEATTLLKHLVPLRDDATIEHGKYDIAVVPAVNSSVEMLACARWKSGHTGYLAVLNPSTEDAVANLTLPTVPASVTVHHVTQTVKMRTNYINNMALPRDGVLVPQGATVVLSYVPAMAAEN
;
A
#
# COMPACT_ATOMS: atom_id res chain seq x y z
N MET A 1 6.00 73.21 13.41
CA MET A 1 5.81 72.05 14.32
C MET A 1 5.07 72.58 15.55
N ALA A 2 3.83 72.19 15.73
CA ALA A 2 3.01 72.65 16.85
C ALA A 2 2.93 71.47 17.85
N ASP A 3 3.48 71.72 19.05
CA ASP A 3 3.48 70.75 20.14
C ASP A 3 2.04 70.51 20.65
N ALA A 4 1.56 69.30 20.49
CA ALA A 4 0.28 68.86 21.11
C ALA A 4 0.58 68.43 22.55
N LYS A 5 0.09 69.19 23.53
CA LYS A 5 0.09 68.80 24.95
C LYS A 5 -1.09 67.85 25.23
N TYR A 6 -0.80 66.66 25.63
CA TYR A 6 -1.79 65.69 26.12
C TYR A 6 -2.03 65.91 27.62
N VAL A 7 -3.27 66.08 28.00
CA VAL A 7 -3.69 65.99 29.41
C VAL A 7 -4.42 64.66 29.60
N VAL A 8 -3.85 63.80 30.40
CA VAL A 8 -4.48 62.53 30.80
C VAL A 8 -5.46 62.82 31.93
N GLY A 9 -6.73 62.76 31.66
CA GLY A 9 -7.78 62.76 32.67
C GLY A 9 -8.10 61.37 33.15
N ASP A 10 -8.17 61.19 34.44
CA ASP A 10 -8.37 59.97 35.16
C ASP A 10 -9.85 59.50 35.09
N HIS A 11 -10.23 58.92 33.93
CA HIS A 11 -11.54 58.23 33.80
C HIS A 11 -11.42 56.93 32.99
N ARG A 12 -11.98 55.91 33.51
CA ARG A 12 -11.96 54.48 33.20
C ARG A 12 -12.46 54.02 31.79
N ASN A 13 -12.62 54.88 30.83
CA ASN A 13 -12.94 54.53 29.47
C ASN A 13 -12.13 55.42 28.54
N GLY A 14 -11.14 54.91 27.86
CA GLY A 14 -10.13 55.52 27.02
C GLY A 14 -10.56 56.53 25.95
N ASP A 15 -11.45 57.45 26.23
CA ASP A 15 -11.84 58.57 25.36
C ASP A 15 -10.90 59.73 25.61
N ALA A 16 -9.93 59.91 24.72
CA ALA A 16 -9.13 61.11 24.65
C ALA A 16 -9.96 62.30 24.16
N LYS A 17 -10.23 63.30 25.02
CA LYS A 17 -10.77 64.58 24.57
C LYS A 17 -9.65 65.39 23.97
N ILE A 18 -9.74 65.65 22.67
CA ILE A 18 -8.87 66.60 21.97
C ILE A 18 -9.53 67.97 22.02
N GLU A 19 -8.99 68.90 22.81
CA GLU A 19 -9.36 70.31 22.76
C GLU A 19 -8.63 70.96 21.58
N LEU A 20 -9.40 71.26 20.52
CA LEU A 20 -8.92 72.03 19.41
C LEU A 20 -8.96 73.55 19.79
N ASP A 21 -7.81 74.17 19.79
CA ASP A 21 -7.65 75.60 19.95
C ASP A 21 -8.44 76.35 18.86
N ALA A 22 -9.56 76.96 19.27
CA ALA A 22 -10.57 77.57 18.39
C ALA A 22 -10.08 78.79 17.59
N ASN A 23 -8.80 79.18 17.72
CA ASN A 23 -8.36 80.46 17.23
C ASN A 23 -7.36 80.46 16.04
N LYS A 24 -7.17 79.31 15.38
CA LYS A 24 -6.15 79.27 14.27
C LYS A 24 -6.46 78.47 13.01
N ARG A 25 -7.71 78.18 12.67
CA ARG A 25 -8.05 77.87 11.29
C ARG A 25 -9.46 78.31 10.98
N GLN A 26 -9.59 79.41 10.23
CA GLN A 26 -10.83 79.69 9.54
C GLN A 26 -11.14 78.46 8.64
N PHE A 27 -12.13 77.71 9.03
CA PHE A 27 -12.68 76.67 8.16
C PHE A 27 -13.24 77.36 6.95
N SER A 28 -12.63 77.18 5.76
CA SER A 28 -13.13 77.65 4.48
C SER A 28 -14.33 76.82 3.94
N GLY A 29 -15.10 76.24 4.87
CA GLY A 29 -16.27 75.47 4.56
C GLY A 29 -17.56 76.32 4.71
N LEU A 30 -18.54 76.05 3.88
CA LEU A 30 -19.86 76.67 3.99
C LEU A 30 -20.48 76.41 5.33
N THR A 31 -21.11 77.46 5.93
CA THR A 31 -21.88 77.33 7.16
C THR A 31 -23.11 76.42 6.98
N LYS A 32 -23.66 75.91 8.07
CA LYS A 32 -24.87 75.07 8.02
C LYS A 32 -26.02 75.73 7.27
N GLU A 33 -26.19 77.05 7.45
CA GLU A 33 -27.26 77.81 6.80
C GLU A 33 -27.00 78.00 5.30
N GLU A 34 -25.76 78.19 4.88
CA GLU A 34 -25.39 78.23 3.46
C GLU A 34 -25.51 76.84 2.80
N LEU A 35 -25.19 75.74 3.51
CA LEU A 35 -25.39 74.39 3.02
C LEU A 35 -26.89 74.04 2.85
N LEU A 36 -27.75 74.51 3.75
CA LEU A 36 -29.21 74.31 3.65
C LEU A 36 -29.80 75.01 2.40
N LYS A 37 -29.23 76.14 1.96
CA LYS A 37 -29.69 76.88 0.78
C LYS A 37 -29.51 76.05 -0.51
N TYR A 38 -28.51 75.14 -0.53
CA TYR A 38 -28.26 74.22 -1.68
C TYR A 38 -28.84 72.82 -1.45
N ALA A 39 -29.47 72.60 -0.30
CA ALA A 39 -29.99 71.24 0.04
C ALA A 39 -31.08 70.78 -0.93
N ASP A 40 -31.95 71.70 -1.30
CA ASP A 40 -33.11 71.45 -2.20
C ASP A 40 -32.90 71.91 -3.63
N ASP A 41 -31.70 72.36 -3.99
CA ASP A 41 -31.35 72.74 -5.35
C ASP A 41 -31.46 71.48 -6.25
N PRO A 42 -32.22 71.54 -7.36
CA PRO A 42 -32.44 70.41 -8.25
C PRO A 42 -31.16 69.78 -8.80
N PHE A 43 -30.11 70.57 -8.97
CA PHE A 43 -28.80 70.07 -9.43
C PHE A 43 -28.15 69.19 -8.38
N TRP A 44 -28.06 69.67 -7.13
CA TRP A 44 -27.40 68.94 -6.05
C TRP A 44 -28.22 67.73 -5.58
N VAL A 45 -29.52 67.76 -5.66
CA VAL A 45 -30.40 66.61 -5.38
C VAL A 45 -30.17 65.52 -6.44
N ARG A 46 -30.11 65.88 -7.73
CA ARG A 46 -29.83 64.91 -8.81
C ARG A 46 -28.42 64.32 -8.68
N LEU A 47 -27.41 65.15 -8.33
CA LEU A 47 -26.04 64.71 -8.15
C LEU A 47 -25.92 63.75 -6.97
N ARG A 48 -26.58 64.02 -5.84
CA ARG A 48 -26.62 63.10 -4.68
C ARG A 48 -27.23 61.75 -5.05
N TRP A 49 -28.38 61.76 -5.75
CA TRP A 49 -29.01 60.56 -6.23
C TRP A 49 -28.14 59.80 -7.23
N PHE A 50 -27.47 60.51 -8.12
CA PHE A 50 -26.51 59.90 -9.05
C PHE A 50 -25.34 59.26 -8.33
N MET A 51 -24.73 59.94 -7.37
CA MET A 51 -23.63 59.41 -6.56
C MET A 51 -24.10 58.22 -5.72
N PHE A 52 -25.29 58.28 -5.17
CA PHE A 52 -25.88 57.16 -4.41
C PHE A 52 -26.12 55.95 -5.28
N ILE A 53 -26.71 56.12 -6.44
CA ILE A 53 -26.90 55.02 -7.40
C ILE A 53 -25.56 54.48 -7.91
N LEU A 54 -24.61 55.35 -8.22
CA LEU A 54 -23.25 54.98 -8.66
C LEU A 54 -22.52 54.15 -7.57
N PHE A 55 -22.63 54.59 -6.32
CA PHE A 55 -22.05 53.86 -5.17
C PHE A 55 -22.60 52.43 -5.08
N TRP A 56 -23.95 52.30 -5.12
CA TRP A 56 -24.58 50.99 -5.06
C TRP A 56 -24.30 50.13 -6.30
N ALA A 57 -24.23 50.76 -7.49
CA ALA A 57 -23.86 50.06 -8.72
C ALA A 57 -22.45 49.50 -8.67
N LEU A 58 -21.50 50.30 -8.20
CA LEU A 58 -20.09 49.85 -8.00
C LEU A 58 -19.99 48.74 -6.97
N TRP A 59 -20.75 48.85 -5.86
CA TRP A 59 -20.75 47.84 -4.83
C TRP A 59 -21.34 46.52 -5.36
N LEU A 60 -22.46 46.57 -6.11
CA LEU A 60 -23.03 45.40 -6.73
C LEU A 60 -22.11 44.77 -7.80
N CYS A 61 -21.43 45.60 -8.58
CA CYS A 61 -20.42 45.11 -9.55
C CYS A 61 -19.27 44.40 -8.86
N MET A 62 -18.76 44.93 -7.74
CA MET A 62 -17.73 44.28 -6.95
C MET A 62 -18.21 42.95 -6.37
N LEU A 63 -19.45 42.91 -5.83
CA LEU A 63 -20.04 41.69 -5.32
C LEU A 63 -20.24 40.64 -6.43
N ALA A 64 -20.78 41.05 -7.57
CA ALA A 64 -20.94 40.18 -8.74
C ALA A 64 -19.59 39.67 -9.25
N GLY A 65 -18.57 40.52 -9.26
CA GLY A 65 -17.17 40.16 -9.60
C GLY A 65 -16.60 39.12 -8.61
N ALA A 66 -16.79 39.34 -7.32
CA ALA A 66 -16.36 38.39 -6.29
C ALA A 66 -17.05 37.03 -6.44
N ILE A 67 -18.36 37.02 -6.67
CA ILE A 67 -19.12 35.78 -6.92
C ILE A 67 -18.64 35.10 -8.21
N ALA A 68 -18.38 35.84 -9.28
CA ALA A 68 -17.87 35.30 -10.52
C ALA A 68 -16.48 34.66 -10.36
N ILE A 69 -15.60 35.30 -9.56
CA ILE A 69 -14.29 34.73 -9.20
C ILE A 69 -14.45 33.44 -8.42
N ILE A 70 -15.33 33.39 -7.42
CA ILE A 70 -15.59 32.18 -6.60
C ILE A 70 -16.14 31.03 -7.48
N ILE A 71 -17.05 31.35 -8.42
CA ILE A 71 -17.64 30.32 -9.31
C ILE A 71 -16.61 29.81 -10.33
N ARG A 72 -15.75 30.71 -10.85
CA ARG A 72 -14.73 30.38 -11.86
C ARG A 72 -13.41 29.89 -11.24
N ALA A 73 -13.21 30.09 -9.94
CA ALA A 73 -12.01 29.56 -9.26
C ALA A 73 -11.94 28.04 -9.48
N PRO A 74 -10.80 27.52 -9.95
CA PRO A 74 -10.63 26.08 -10.09
C PRO A 74 -10.87 25.44 -8.73
N LYS A 75 -11.94 24.67 -8.61
CA LYS A 75 -12.19 23.86 -7.42
C LYS A 75 -11.13 22.78 -7.41
N CYS A 76 -10.22 22.81 -6.44
CA CYS A 76 -9.37 21.66 -6.17
C CYS A 76 -10.30 20.47 -5.92
N ALA A 77 -10.31 19.51 -6.84
CA ALA A 77 -11.04 18.28 -6.60
C ALA A 77 -10.47 17.64 -5.32
N PRO A 78 -11.31 17.25 -4.36
CA PRO A 78 -10.81 16.54 -3.19
C PRO A 78 -10.04 15.30 -3.68
N PRO A 79 -8.96 14.89 -3.02
CA PRO A 79 -8.24 13.68 -3.38
C PRO A 79 -9.21 12.50 -3.35
N LYS A 80 -9.06 11.59 -4.31
CA LYS A 80 -9.90 10.38 -4.35
C LYS A 80 -9.69 9.60 -3.05
N PRO A 81 -10.75 9.25 -2.31
CA PRO A 81 -10.62 8.49 -1.08
C PRO A 81 -9.96 7.13 -1.38
N LYS A 82 -9.08 6.70 -0.49
CA LYS A 82 -8.48 5.37 -0.57
C LYS A 82 -9.55 4.31 -0.36
N THR A 83 -9.45 3.22 -1.11
CA THR A 83 -10.28 2.04 -0.89
C THR A 83 -9.97 1.40 0.47
N TRP A 84 -10.85 0.52 0.95
CA TRP A 84 -10.65 -0.14 2.22
C TRP A 84 -9.32 -0.92 2.30
N PHE A 85 -8.93 -1.60 1.22
CA PHE A 85 -7.66 -2.34 1.16
C PHE A 85 -6.43 -1.42 1.00
N GLU A 86 -6.57 -0.24 0.38
CA GLU A 86 -5.48 0.74 0.31
C GLU A 86 -5.25 1.44 1.65
N LYS A 87 -6.28 1.57 2.49
CA LYS A 87 -6.12 2.05 3.86
C LYS A 87 -5.33 1.06 4.69
N GLY A 88 -5.62 -0.23 4.59
CA GLY A 88 -4.95 -1.28 5.37
C GLY A 88 -4.95 -1.01 6.88
N PRO A 89 -4.17 -1.74 7.65
CA PRO A 89 -3.40 -2.91 7.26
C PRO A 89 -4.26 -4.11 6.89
N LEU A 90 -3.62 -5.12 6.30
CA LEU A 90 -4.20 -6.43 6.05
C LEU A 90 -3.44 -7.49 6.85
N VAL A 91 -4.07 -8.65 7.09
CA VAL A 91 -3.46 -9.75 7.85
C VAL A 91 -3.45 -11.02 7.04
N ASP A 92 -2.31 -11.70 7.02
CA ASP A 92 -2.15 -13.01 6.45
C ASP A 92 -2.49 -14.09 7.49
N MET A 93 -3.57 -14.86 7.24
CA MET A 93 -4.05 -15.96 8.06
C MET A 93 -3.80 -17.33 7.40
N THR A 94 -3.02 -17.37 6.33
CA THR A 94 -2.87 -18.59 5.51
C THR A 94 -2.16 -19.74 6.22
N LEU A 95 -1.48 -19.48 7.32
CA LEU A 95 -0.92 -20.52 8.20
C LEU A 95 -1.95 -21.10 9.18
N THR A 96 -3.11 -20.46 9.34
CA THR A 96 -4.18 -20.91 10.22
C THR A 96 -5.03 -21.97 9.51
N LYS A 97 -5.15 -23.16 10.09
CA LYS A 97 -5.63 -24.36 9.38
C LYS A 97 -7.14 -24.46 9.23
N THR A 98 -7.91 -23.85 10.13
CA THR A 98 -9.37 -23.98 10.13
C THR A 98 -10.08 -22.65 10.30
N TYR A 99 -11.32 -22.54 9.81
CA TYR A 99 -12.14 -21.36 10.04
C TYR A 99 -12.40 -21.10 11.53
N ALA A 100 -12.50 -22.15 12.35
CA ALA A 100 -12.69 -22.02 13.79
C ALA A 100 -11.50 -21.32 14.45
N ASP A 101 -10.28 -21.67 14.05
CA ASP A 101 -9.06 -21.02 14.56
C ASP A 101 -9.00 -19.55 14.14
N ILE A 102 -9.45 -19.22 12.91
CA ILE A 102 -9.52 -17.84 12.44
C ILE A 102 -10.56 -17.03 13.25
N GLU A 103 -11.70 -17.62 13.55
CA GLU A 103 -12.78 -16.99 14.32
C GLU A 103 -12.32 -16.52 15.70
N GLU A 104 -11.41 -17.24 16.36
CA GLU A 104 -10.84 -16.84 17.65
C GLU A 104 -10.06 -15.51 17.58
N HIS A 105 -9.55 -15.17 16.39
CA HIS A 105 -8.77 -13.95 16.16
C HIS A 105 -9.61 -12.75 15.69
N LEU A 106 -10.88 -12.95 15.28
CA LEU A 106 -11.69 -11.88 14.69
C LEU A 106 -11.85 -10.66 15.59
N LYS A 107 -11.97 -10.88 16.91
CA LYS A 107 -12.04 -9.78 17.87
C LYS A 107 -10.73 -8.98 17.92
N LEU A 108 -9.58 -9.66 17.95
CA LEU A 108 -8.27 -9.00 17.92
C LEU A 108 -8.09 -8.18 16.64
N ILE A 109 -8.49 -8.76 15.49
CA ILE A 109 -8.44 -8.11 14.18
C ILE A 109 -9.29 -6.82 14.19
N GLN A 110 -10.51 -6.87 14.72
CA GLN A 110 -11.38 -5.71 14.86
C GLN A 110 -10.78 -4.65 15.79
N ASP A 111 -10.34 -5.06 16.99
CA ASP A 111 -9.76 -4.17 18.00
C ASP A 111 -8.49 -3.47 17.46
N SER A 112 -7.76 -4.14 16.58
CA SER A 112 -6.56 -3.64 15.90
C SER A 112 -6.86 -2.82 14.63
N LYS A 113 -8.13 -2.57 14.30
CA LYS A 113 -8.57 -1.83 13.10
C LYS A 113 -8.01 -2.37 11.77
N VAL A 114 -7.72 -3.66 11.71
CA VAL A 114 -7.31 -4.34 10.48
C VAL A 114 -8.50 -4.36 9.52
N GLN A 115 -8.25 -4.01 8.26
CA GLN A 115 -9.31 -3.85 7.27
C GLN A 115 -9.77 -5.19 6.67
N GLY A 116 -8.86 -6.16 6.53
CA GLY A 116 -9.18 -7.46 5.94
C GLY A 116 -8.12 -8.52 6.18
N ILE A 117 -8.50 -9.76 5.89
CA ILE A 117 -7.66 -10.94 6.09
C ILE A 117 -7.53 -11.75 4.81
N PHE A 118 -6.36 -12.39 4.63
CA PHE A 118 -6.14 -13.43 3.63
C PHE A 118 -6.32 -14.81 4.29
N ILE A 119 -7.10 -15.69 3.66
CA ILE A 119 -7.32 -17.05 4.12
C ILE A 119 -6.94 -18.05 3.02
N ASP A 120 -6.35 -19.19 3.40
CA ASP A 120 -5.93 -20.23 2.46
C ASP A 120 -7.11 -21.11 2.01
N VAL A 121 -7.12 -21.47 0.74
CA VAL A 121 -8.00 -22.48 0.15
C VAL A 121 -7.11 -23.57 -0.47
N PRO A 122 -6.82 -24.66 0.27
CA PRO A 122 -5.83 -25.65 -0.14
C PRO A 122 -6.17 -26.39 -1.44
N LEU A 123 -7.46 -26.61 -1.72
CA LEU A 123 -7.96 -27.35 -2.86
C LEU A 123 -8.77 -26.43 -3.80
N THR A 124 -8.06 -25.66 -4.60
CA THR A 124 -8.62 -24.60 -5.44
C THR A 124 -9.78 -25.06 -6.33
N TYR A 125 -9.71 -26.26 -6.92
CA TYR A 125 -10.70 -26.76 -7.89
C TYR A 125 -11.81 -27.63 -7.27
N GLU A 126 -11.73 -27.98 -6.00
CA GLU A 126 -12.72 -28.82 -5.32
C GLU A 126 -14.13 -28.22 -5.36
N VAL A 127 -14.22 -26.90 -5.34
CA VAL A 127 -15.50 -26.15 -5.41
C VAL A 127 -16.27 -26.33 -6.72
N LEU A 128 -15.66 -26.93 -7.76
CA LEU A 128 -16.35 -27.25 -9.00
C LEU A 128 -17.25 -28.50 -8.85
N ASP A 129 -16.85 -29.42 -8.00
CA ASP A 129 -17.51 -30.72 -7.81
C ASP A 129 -18.23 -30.82 -6.45
N GLN A 130 -17.82 -30.02 -5.45
CA GLN A 130 -18.32 -30.05 -4.08
C GLN A 130 -18.85 -28.70 -3.64
N THR A 131 -19.97 -28.69 -2.94
CA THR A 131 -20.59 -27.48 -2.39
C THR A 131 -20.20 -27.21 -0.94
N GLU A 132 -19.72 -28.22 -0.21
CA GLU A 132 -19.39 -28.11 1.20
C GLU A 132 -18.35 -27.04 1.54
N PRO A 133 -17.23 -26.86 0.79
CA PRO A 133 -16.27 -25.79 1.07
C PRO A 133 -16.90 -24.39 1.01
N ILE A 134 -17.83 -24.20 0.09
CA ILE A 134 -18.53 -22.91 -0.07
C ILE A 134 -19.53 -22.67 1.06
N GLU A 135 -20.24 -23.71 1.51
CA GLU A 135 -21.18 -23.56 2.65
C GLU A 135 -20.44 -23.28 3.96
N GLN A 136 -19.30 -23.94 4.20
CA GLN A 136 -18.43 -23.66 5.34
C GLN A 136 -17.89 -22.22 5.28
N PHE A 137 -17.45 -21.77 4.12
CA PHE A 137 -16.99 -20.39 3.91
C PHE A 137 -18.10 -19.36 4.17
N LYS A 138 -19.31 -19.58 3.67
CA LYS A 138 -20.45 -18.71 3.92
C LYS A 138 -20.79 -18.61 5.42
N ALA A 139 -20.73 -19.73 6.14
CA ALA A 139 -20.94 -19.73 7.57
C ALA A 139 -19.88 -18.91 8.31
N PHE A 140 -18.61 -19.04 7.92
CA PHE A 140 -17.51 -18.22 8.42
C PHE A 140 -17.71 -16.73 8.10
N LEU A 141 -18.11 -16.39 6.86
CA LEU A 141 -18.34 -15.01 6.45
C LEU A 141 -19.40 -14.28 7.29
N VAL A 142 -20.43 -14.99 7.73
CA VAL A 142 -21.45 -14.40 8.63
C VAL A 142 -20.79 -13.89 9.91
N LYS A 143 -19.85 -14.65 10.47
CA LYS A 143 -19.10 -14.25 11.67
C LYS A 143 -18.11 -13.12 11.37
N ALA A 144 -17.32 -13.26 10.31
CA ALA A 144 -16.35 -12.23 9.91
C ALA A 144 -17.02 -10.84 9.70
N LYS A 145 -18.21 -10.83 9.07
CA LYS A 145 -18.99 -9.60 8.85
C LYS A 145 -19.49 -8.96 10.16
N GLN A 146 -19.78 -9.73 11.21
CA GLN A 146 -20.15 -9.18 12.52
C GLN A 146 -19.02 -8.34 13.14
N TYR A 147 -17.77 -8.68 12.81
CA TYR A 147 -16.58 -7.94 13.24
C TYR A 147 -16.12 -6.88 12.22
N GLY A 148 -16.86 -6.70 11.12
CA GLY A 148 -16.50 -5.75 10.07
C GLY A 148 -15.27 -6.14 9.24
N THR A 149 -14.82 -7.40 9.35
CA THR A 149 -13.62 -7.92 8.70
C THR A 149 -13.91 -8.31 7.26
N LYS A 150 -13.14 -7.81 6.32
CA LYS A 150 -13.16 -8.20 4.91
C LYS A 150 -12.35 -9.49 4.71
N VAL A 151 -12.81 -10.36 3.81
CA VAL A 151 -12.20 -11.69 3.61
C VAL A 151 -11.76 -11.86 2.15
N ILE A 152 -10.46 -12.12 1.99
CA ILE A 152 -9.81 -12.36 0.70
C ILE A 152 -9.37 -13.83 0.67
N VAL A 153 -9.72 -14.55 -0.39
CA VAL A 153 -9.35 -15.96 -0.51
C VAL A 153 -8.04 -16.13 -1.29
N ASP A 154 -7.13 -16.95 -0.75
CA ASP A 154 -5.90 -17.36 -1.44
C ASP A 154 -6.20 -18.59 -2.29
N LEU A 155 -5.94 -18.51 -3.59
CA LEU A 155 -6.12 -19.61 -4.54
C LEU A 155 -4.79 -19.96 -5.22
N THR A 156 -4.56 -21.26 -5.41
CA THR A 156 -3.39 -21.77 -6.15
C THR A 156 -3.87 -22.42 -7.44
N PRO A 157 -3.89 -21.71 -8.56
CA PRO A 157 -4.44 -22.21 -9.82
C PRO A 157 -3.55 -23.23 -10.55
N ASN A 158 -2.27 -23.32 -10.22
CA ASN A 158 -1.22 -23.98 -11.01
C ASN A 158 -1.43 -25.47 -11.24
N PHE A 159 -2.03 -26.19 -10.28
CA PHE A 159 -2.04 -27.65 -10.30
C PHE A 159 -3.30 -28.24 -9.67
N VAL A 160 -3.53 -29.48 -9.99
CA VAL A 160 -4.36 -30.42 -9.20
C VAL A 160 -3.47 -31.60 -8.79
N PHE A 161 -3.91 -32.40 -7.81
CA PHE A 161 -3.13 -33.58 -7.43
C PHE A 161 -3.14 -34.65 -8.53
N ASN A 162 -2.04 -35.42 -8.63
CA ASN A 162 -1.92 -36.54 -9.58
C ASN A 162 -2.91 -37.69 -9.33
N THR A 163 -3.60 -37.67 -8.18
CA THR A 163 -4.73 -38.55 -7.83
C THR A 163 -6.08 -38.03 -8.34
N SER A 164 -6.10 -36.84 -8.95
CA SER A 164 -7.34 -36.24 -9.46
C SER A 164 -7.85 -36.96 -10.70
N ARG A 165 -9.16 -36.92 -10.88
CA ARG A 165 -9.79 -37.46 -12.10
C ARG A 165 -9.29 -36.77 -13.37
N TRP A 166 -8.97 -35.49 -13.31
CA TRP A 166 -8.46 -34.76 -14.48
C TRP A 166 -7.11 -35.32 -14.94
N PHE A 167 -6.22 -35.63 -13.99
CA PHE A 167 -4.93 -36.20 -14.31
C PHE A 167 -5.06 -37.63 -14.88
N GLU A 168 -5.90 -38.47 -14.27
CA GLU A 168 -6.21 -39.81 -14.78
C GLU A 168 -6.72 -39.78 -16.22
N LEU A 169 -7.70 -38.90 -16.51
CA LEU A 169 -8.24 -38.72 -17.87
C LEU A 169 -7.20 -38.20 -18.85
N SER A 170 -6.29 -37.33 -18.41
CA SER A 170 -5.19 -36.83 -19.22
C SER A 170 -4.17 -37.93 -19.53
N VAL A 171 -3.79 -38.75 -18.57
CA VAL A 171 -2.92 -39.92 -18.77
C VAL A 171 -3.52 -40.85 -19.82
N ASN A 172 -4.83 -41.07 -19.79
CA ASN A 172 -5.58 -41.93 -20.73
C ASN A 172 -5.90 -41.23 -22.06
N ARG A 173 -5.48 -39.98 -22.25
CA ARG A 173 -5.78 -39.15 -23.46
C ARG A 173 -7.28 -39.10 -23.78
N THR A 174 -8.10 -38.87 -22.73
CA THR A 174 -9.55 -38.89 -22.80
C THR A 174 -10.14 -37.50 -23.05
N GLY A 175 -10.68 -37.28 -24.26
CA GLY A 175 -11.43 -36.08 -24.61
C GLY A 175 -10.64 -34.79 -24.41
N GLU A 176 -11.29 -33.78 -23.88
CA GLU A 176 -10.70 -32.46 -23.61
C GLU A 176 -9.57 -32.49 -22.57
N TYR A 177 -9.57 -33.45 -21.67
CA TYR A 177 -8.55 -33.59 -20.62
C TYR A 177 -7.17 -34.00 -21.14
N THR A 178 -7.07 -34.43 -22.40
CA THR A 178 -5.81 -34.85 -23.02
C THR A 178 -4.69 -33.86 -22.82
N ASP A 179 -4.99 -32.57 -22.98
CA ASP A 179 -4.01 -31.48 -22.96
C ASP A 179 -4.28 -30.49 -21.80
N TYR A 180 -4.82 -30.97 -20.67
CA TYR A 180 -5.01 -30.14 -19.46
C TYR A 180 -3.71 -29.87 -18.71
N PHE A 181 -2.72 -30.74 -18.89
CA PHE A 181 -1.42 -30.68 -18.22
C PHE A 181 -0.30 -30.51 -19.25
N ILE A 182 0.84 -30.03 -18.78
CA ILE A 182 2.02 -29.83 -19.63
C ILE A 182 2.76 -31.16 -19.77
N TRP A 183 2.66 -31.76 -20.93
CA TRP A 183 3.31 -33.03 -21.31
C TRP A 183 4.41 -32.82 -22.33
N ALA A 184 5.50 -33.58 -22.20
CA ALA A 184 6.60 -33.53 -23.16
C ALA A 184 7.27 -34.89 -23.35
N LYS A 185 7.80 -35.14 -24.56
CA LYS A 185 8.68 -36.27 -24.80
C LYS A 185 10.07 -35.99 -24.27
N GLY A 186 10.71 -37.01 -23.70
CA GLY A 186 12.10 -36.92 -23.29
C GLY A 186 13.08 -36.83 -24.45
N LYS A 187 14.32 -36.45 -24.15
CA LYS A 187 15.44 -36.39 -25.15
C LYS A 187 15.99 -37.77 -25.56
N GLY A 188 15.35 -38.88 -25.10
CA GLY A 188 15.78 -40.24 -25.41
C GLY A 188 16.37 -40.93 -24.16
N PHE A 189 17.43 -41.70 -24.34
CA PHE A 189 18.10 -42.45 -23.29
C PHE A 189 19.53 -42.00 -23.11
N SER A 190 19.98 -41.91 -21.89
CA SER A 190 21.36 -41.66 -21.56
C SER A 190 22.21 -42.95 -21.77
N SER A 191 23.53 -42.81 -21.70
CA SER A 191 24.46 -43.94 -21.87
C SER A 191 24.31 -45.07 -20.83
N ASN A 192 23.71 -44.77 -19.66
CA ASN A 192 23.38 -45.73 -18.61
C ASN A 192 21.97 -46.33 -18.75
N GLY A 193 21.24 -46.01 -19.85
CA GLY A 193 19.90 -46.53 -20.09
C GLY A 193 18.76 -45.79 -19.39
N SER A 194 19.03 -44.71 -18.64
CA SER A 194 17.96 -43.91 -18.03
C SER A 194 17.30 -43.01 -19.07
N ARG A 195 15.99 -42.79 -18.98
CA ARG A 195 15.27 -41.83 -19.82
C ARG A 195 15.75 -40.41 -19.47
N GLN A 196 15.99 -39.61 -20.49
CA GLN A 196 16.39 -38.23 -20.33
C GLN A 196 15.16 -37.31 -20.35
N GLU A 197 15.12 -36.38 -19.40
CA GLU A 197 14.09 -35.37 -19.29
C GLU A 197 14.04 -34.43 -20.51
N PRO A 198 12.91 -33.74 -20.76
CA PRO A 198 12.77 -32.79 -21.87
C PRO A 198 13.76 -31.63 -21.82
N ASN A 199 14.13 -31.15 -20.64
CA ASN A 199 15.07 -30.05 -20.40
C ASN A 199 15.65 -30.11 -18.97
N ASN A 200 16.38 -29.08 -18.57
CA ASN A 200 17.07 -29.00 -17.28
C ASN A 200 16.26 -28.26 -16.19
N TRP A 201 14.94 -28.18 -16.33
CA TRP A 201 14.12 -27.44 -15.36
C TRP A 201 14.10 -28.13 -14.00
N VAL A 202 14.22 -27.29 -12.96
CA VAL A 202 14.21 -27.70 -11.55
C VAL A 202 12.96 -27.13 -10.88
N SER A 203 12.31 -27.94 -10.07
CA SER A 203 11.14 -27.52 -9.27
C SER A 203 11.53 -26.58 -8.15
N THR A 204 10.58 -25.86 -7.60
CA THR A 204 10.76 -24.99 -6.41
C THR A 204 11.18 -25.74 -5.15
N LEU A 205 11.19 -27.07 -5.20
CA LEU A 205 11.59 -27.97 -4.11
C LEU A 205 13.01 -28.55 -4.30
N ASP A 206 13.82 -27.96 -5.18
CA ASP A 206 15.18 -28.44 -5.48
C ASP A 206 15.19 -29.90 -5.99
N THR A 207 14.22 -30.27 -6.83
CA THR A 207 14.13 -31.56 -7.50
C THR A 207 13.90 -31.37 -9.00
N PRO A 208 14.20 -32.36 -9.87
CA PRO A 208 13.80 -32.28 -11.27
C PRO A 208 12.33 -31.91 -11.43
N ALA A 209 11.99 -31.06 -12.39
CA ALA A 209 10.62 -30.59 -12.61
C ALA A 209 9.80 -31.55 -13.47
N TRP A 210 10.36 -32.67 -13.92
CA TRP A 210 9.71 -33.61 -14.81
C TRP A 210 9.63 -35.00 -14.21
N THR A 211 8.46 -35.65 -14.32
CA THR A 211 8.28 -37.05 -13.97
C THR A 211 7.73 -37.84 -15.16
N TYR A 212 8.35 -38.96 -15.47
CA TYR A 212 7.92 -39.83 -16.54
C TYR A 212 6.70 -40.65 -16.13
N ASN A 213 5.68 -40.69 -17.00
CA ASN A 213 4.50 -41.52 -16.85
C ASN A 213 4.55 -42.68 -17.87
N GLU A 214 4.65 -43.90 -17.37
CA GLU A 214 4.76 -45.11 -18.23
C GLU A 214 3.55 -45.35 -19.10
N GLN A 215 2.34 -45.08 -18.61
CA GLN A 215 1.09 -45.32 -19.31
C GLN A 215 0.92 -44.37 -20.48
N ARG A 216 1.32 -43.10 -20.32
CA ARG A 216 1.23 -42.09 -21.37
C ARG A 216 2.47 -42.06 -22.27
N ASP A 217 3.59 -42.62 -21.83
CA ASP A 217 4.92 -42.59 -22.48
C ASP A 217 5.44 -41.16 -22.72
N GLU A 218 5.15 -40.26 -21.74
CA GLU A 218 5.56 -38.87 -21.77
C GLU A 218 5.92 -38.43 -20.33
N PHE A 219 6.66 -37.32 -20.23
CA PHE A 219 6.92 -36.62 -18.97
C PHE A 219 5.86 -35.56 -18.74
N TYR A 220 5.39 -35.43 -17.49
CA TYR A 220 4.58 -34.29 -17.07
C TYR A 220 5.39 -33.31 -16.24
N LEU A 221 5.12 -32.01 -16.42
CA LEU A 221 5.73 -30.94 -15.65
C LEU A 221 5.09 -30.84 -14.26
N HIS A 222 5.93 -30.58 -13.22
CA HIS A 222 5.47 -30.31 -11.85
C HIS A 222 6.45 -29.36 -11.15
N GLN A 223 6.19 -28.08 -11.19
CA GLN A 223 7.06 -27.07 -10.57
C GLN A 223 6.98 -27.07 -9.04
N PHE A 224 5.95 -27.71 -8.44
CA PHE A 224 5.64 -27.68 -6.99
C PHE A 224 5.63 -29.06 -6.33
N GLY A 225 6.27 -30.05 -6.93
CA GLY A 225 6.37 -31.42 -6.45
C GLY A 225 5.66 -32.42 -7.37
N SER A 226 6.17 -33.65 -7.42
CA SER A 226 5.71 -34.68 -8.37
C SER A 226 4.25 -35.10 -8.19
N GLU A 227 3.68 -34.88 -7.02
CA GLU A 227 2.26 -35.10 -6.75
C GLU A 227 1.34 -33.99 -7.28
N LYS A 228 1.90 -32.88 -7.79
CA LYS A 228 1.20 -31.66 -8.24
C LYS A 228 1.51 -31.36 -9.71
N PRO A 229 1.03 -32.14 -10.67
CA PRO A 229 1.21 -31.86 -12.08
C PRO A 229 0.64 -30.49 -12.46
N ASP A 230 1.43 -29.73 -13.21
CA ASP A 230 1.07 -28.38 -13.63
C ASP A 230 0.00 -28.40 -14.73
N LEU A 231 -1.04 -27.60 -14.53
CA LEU A 231 -2.08 -27.33 -15.51
C LEU A 231 -1.54 -26.42 -16.62
N ASP A 232 -1.93 -26.67 -17.85
CA ASP A 232 -1.54 -25.86 -19.00
C ASP A 232 -2.51 -24.68 -19.21
N PHE A 233 -2.13 -23.50 -18.78
CA PHE A 233 -2.91 -22.27 -18.97
C PHE A 233 -2.85 -21.68 -20.39
N HIS A 234 -2.14 -22.31 -21.33
CA HIS A 234 -2.35 -22.04 -22.75
C HIS A 234 -3.63 -22.72 -23.28
N ASN A 235 -4.15 -23.70 -22.55
CA ASN A 235 -5.41 -24.37 -22.87
C ASN A 235 -6.61 -23.55 -22.36
N SER A 236 -7.46 -23.08 -23.27
CA SER A 236 -8.64 -22.27 -22.93
C SER A 236 -9.62 -22.97 -21.99
N ALA A 237 -9.76 -24.31 -22.08
CA ALA A 237 -10.64 -25.08 -21.20
C ALA A 237 -10.15 -25.05 -19.74
N VAL A 238 -8.83 -25.10 -19.50
CA VAL A 238 -8.24 -24.93 -18.18
C VAL A 238 -8.52 -23.52 -17.64
N VAL A 239 -8.32 -22.49 -18.46
CA VAL A 239 -8.65 -21.10 -18.09
C VAL A 239 -10.12 -20.96 -17.72
N GLU A 240 -11.04 -21.55 -18.49
CA GLU A 240 -12.47 -21.49 -18.20
C GLU A 240 -12.87 -22.21 -16.91
N HIS A 241 -12.19 -23.29 -16.55
CA HIS A 241 -12.40 -23.94 -15.24
C HIS A 241 -12.00 -23.01 -14.09
N PHE A 242 -10.86 -22.33 -14.21
CA PHE A 242 -10.46 -21.38 -13.17
C PHE A 242 -11.37 -20.13 -13.15
N ASP A 243 -11.87 -19.66 -14.29
CA ASP A 243 -12.91 -18.62 -14.34
C ASP A 243 -14.16 -19.01 -13.52
N LYS A 244 -14.57 -20.27 -13.59
CA LYS A 244 -15.71 -20.78 -12.81
C LYS A 244 -15.39 -20.76 -11.31
N VAL A 245 -14.18 -21.20 -10.92
CA VAL A 245 -13.72 -21.16 -9.53
C VAL A 245 -13.79 -19.72 -8.98
N LEU A 246 -13.23 -18.76 -9.69
CA LEU A 246 -13.27 -17.34 -9.30
C LEU A 246 -14.72 -16.86 -9.08
N LYS A 247 -15.60 -17.16 -10.04
CA LYS A 247 -17.03 -16.78 -9.95
C LYS A 247 -17.73 -17.40 -8.74
N ILE A 248 -17.41 -18.66 -8.40
CA ILE A 248 -18.00 -19.34 -7.26
C ILE A 248 -17.62 -18.64 -5.95
N TRP A 249 -16.32 -18.34 -5.73
CA TRP A 249 -15.85 -17.66 -4.52
C TRP A 249 -16.39 -16.24 -4.41
N MET A 250 -16.38 -15.47 -5.49
CA MET A 250 -16.91 -14.11 -5.48
C MET A 250 -18.43 -14.07 -5.20
N LYS A 251 -19.21 -14.97 -5.82
CA LYS A 251 -20.65 -15.12 -5.53
C LYS A 251 -20.94 -15.64 -4.13
N ALA A 252 -20.03 -16.38 -3.52
CA ALA A 252 -20.13 -16.79 -2.12
C ALA A 252 -19.95 -15.61 -1.15
N GLY A 253 -19.42 -14.48 -1.63
CA GLY A 253 -19.29 -13.23 -0.88
C GLY A 253 -17.89 -12.90 -0.41
N ALA A 254 -16.85 -13.46 -1.03
CA ALA A 254 -15.48 -13.03 -0.84
C ALA A 254 -15.29 -11.55 -1.25
N ASP A 255 -14.48 -10.82 -0.50
CA ASP A 255 -14.15 -9.42 -0.79
C ASP A 255 -12.95 -9.30 -1.76
N GLY A 256 -12.41 -10.43 -2.20
CA GLY A 256 -11.35 -10.49 -3.19
C GLY A 256 -10.66 -11.85 -3.27
N VAL A 257 -9.68 -11.90 -4.16
CA VAL A 257 -8.84 -13.08 -4.42
C VAL A 257 -7.38 -12.66 -4.42
N ARG A 258 -6.53 -13.48 -3.79
CA ARG A 258 -5.08 -13.43 -3.91
C ARG A 258 -4.59 -14.73 -4.53
N LEU A 259 -3.83 -14.64 -5.62
CA LEU A 259 -3.27 -15.80 -6.29
C LEU A 259 -1.89 -16.15 -5.72
N ARG A 260 -1.65 -17.45 -5.52
CA ARG A 260 -0.34 -18.00 -5.19
C ARG A 260 0.29 -18.60 -6.44
N ASN A 261 1.61 -18.52 -6.53
CA ASN A 261 2.40 -19.09 -7.63
C ASN A 261 2.01 -18.58 -9.03
N ALA A 262 1.38 -17.40 -9.13
CA ALA A 262 0.85 -16.90 -10.40
C ALA A 262 1.94 -16.68 -11.47
N ARG A 263 3.18 -16.40 -11.05
CA ARG A 263 4.33 -16.23 -11.96
C ARG A 263 4.64 -17.49 -12.77
N HIS A 264 4.24 -18.65 -12.27
CA HIS A 264 4.52 -19.98 -12.82
C HIS A 264 3.34 -20.58 -13.64
N LEU A 265 2.31 -19.78 -13.95
CA LEU A 265 1.11 -20.27 -14.67
C LEU A 265 1.40 -20.62 -16.12
N LEU A 266 2.27 -19.87 -16.74
CA LEU A 266 2.67 -20.08 -18.13
C LEU A 266 4.14 -20.47 -18.19
N VAL A 267 4.46 -21.42 -19.07
CA VAL A 267 5.82 -21.79 -19.39
C VAL A 267 6.08 -21.61 -20.88
N ASN A 268 7.35 -21.44 -21.26
CA ASN A 268 7.73 -21.34 -22.65
C ASN A 268 7.47 -22.67 -23.38
N THR A 269 6.59 -22.68 -24.35
CA THR A 269 6.17 -23.87 -25.10
C THR A 269 7.29 -24.50 -25.93
N SER A 270 8.39 -23.78 -26.19
CA SER A 270 9.58 -24.32 -26.83
C SER A 270 10.41 -25.23 -25.95
N LEU A 271 10.11 -25.29 -24.64
CA LEU A 271 10.75 -26.14 -23.63
C LEU A 271 12.29 -26.07 -23.64
N LEU A 272 12.84 -24.87 -23.86
CA LEU A 272 14.28 -24.63 -23.90
C LEU A 272 14.91 -24.84 -22.53
N ASP A 273 16.19 -25.24 -22.52
CA ASP A 273 16.95 -25.34 -21.28
C ASP A 273 17.11 -23.95 -20.62
N GLU A 274 17.00 -23.89 -19.30
CA GLU A 274 17.28 -22.69 -18.51
C GLU A 274 18.76 -22.33 -18.52
N ASN A 275 19.05 -21.04 -18.49
CA ASN A 275 20.39 -20.53 -18.29
C ASN A 275 20.70 -20.39 -16.80
N MET A 276 21.99 -20.53 -16.47
CA MET A 276 22.48 -20.28 -15.13
C MET A 276 22.26 -18.80 -14.74
N GLU A 277 21.90 -18.54 -13.47
CA GLU A 277 21.81 -17.19 -12.95
C GLU A 277 23.17 -16.50 -13.00
N SER A 278 23.24 -15.32 -13.56
CA SER A 278 24.51 -14.60 -13.78
C SER A 278 24.94 -13.74 -12.59
N ASP A 279 24.05 -13.55 -11.60
CA ASP A 279 24.38 -12.77 -10.41
C ASP A 279 25.18 -13.62 -9.45
N ALA A 280 26.49 -13.34 -9.39
CA ALA A 280 27.45 -14.07 -8.56
C ALA A 280 27.10 -14.09 -7.06
N GLY A 281 26.23 -13.16 -6.60
CA GLY A 281 25.69 -13.13 -5.24
C GLY A 281 24.63 -14.21 -4.99
N SER A 282 23.75 -14.41 -5.95
CA SER A 282 22.62 -15.36 -5.85
C SER A 282 23.07 -16.81 -6.03
N VAL A 283 24.10 -17.04 -6.85
CA VAL A 283 24.57 -18.39 -7.25
C VAL A 283 25.66 -18.92 -6.33
N LYS A 284 26.28 -18.09 -5.51
CA LYS A 284 27.42 -18.50 -4.66
C LYS A 284 27.02 -19.65 -3.72
N GLY A 285 27.56 -20.84 -4.00
CA GLY A 285 27.31 -22.06 -3.22
C GLY A 285 26.01 -22.80 -3.64
N ALA A 286 25.37 -22.44 -4.75
CA ALA A 286 24.26 -23.21 -5.32
C ALA A 286 24.77 -24.28 -6.29
N ASP A 287 24.11 -25.45 -6.28
CA ASP A 287 24.32 -26.55 -7.22
C ASP A 287 23.25 -26.48 -8.34
N HIS A 288 23.56 -27.03 -9.53
CA HIS A 288 22.67 -27.16 -10.67
C HIS A 288 21.35 -27.94 -10.36
N LEU A 289 21.31 -28.67 -9.25
CA LEU A 289 20.10 -29.34 -8.76
C LEU A 289 19.20 -28.41 -7.94
N GLN A 290 19.66 -27.21 -7.62
CA GLN A 290 18.91 -26.25 -6.82
C GLN A 290 18.19 -25.23 -7.68
N TYR A 291 16.95 -24.91 -7.32
CA TYR A 291 16.10 -23.94 -8.01
C TYR A 291 16.82 -22.59 -8.19
N LYS A 292 17.40 -22.02 -7.14
CA LYS A 292 18.11 -20.73 -7.16
C LYS A 292 19.32 -20.64 -8.09
N PHE A 293 19.81 -21.77 -8.61
CA PHE A 293 20.94 -21.81 -9.57
C PHE A 293 20.53 -21.32 -10.95
N TRP A 294 19.24 -21.44 -11.32
CA TRP A 294 18.72 -21.17 -12.64
C TRP A 294 17.98 -19.83 -12.72
N ARG A 295 17.92 -19.22 -13.91
CA ARG A 295 17.26 -17.93 -14.16
C ARG A 295 15.73 -17.99 -14.18
N HIS A 296 15.18 -19.15 -14.45
CA HIS A 296 13.75 -19.38 -14.62
C HIS A 296 13.09 -18.49 -15.69
N GLN A 297 13.86 -18.14 -16.75
CA GLN A 297 13.38 -17.28 -17.83
C GLN A 297 12.35 -17.97 -18.74
N HIS A 298 12.24 -19.30 -18.67
CA HIS A 298 11.28 -20.10 -19.42
C HIS A 298 10.13 -20.65 -18.58
N THR A 299 10.20 -20.51 -17.27
CA THR A 299 9.23 -21.07 -16.31
C THR A 299 8.55 -20.02 -15.43
N THR A 300 8.95 -18.74 -15.53
CA THR A 300 8.31 -17.64 -14.79
C THR A 300 8.05 -16.45 -15.69
N ASP A 301 7.02 -15.68 -15.35
CA ASP A 301 6.66 -14.39 -15.97
C ASP A 301 6.61 -14.43 -17.50
N GLN A 302 6.05 -15.50 -18.07
CA GLN A 302 5.97 -15.68 -19.52
C GLN A 302 5.01 -14.69 -20.18
N PRO A 303 5.23 -14.35 -21.47
CA PRO A 303 4.30 -13.53 -22.26
C PRO A 303 2.87 -14.10 -22.21
N GLY A 304 1.86 -13.21 -22.10
CA GLY A 304 0.45 -13.56 -21.97
C GLY A 304 -0.04 -13.72 -20.51
N LEU A 305 0.87 -13.73 -19.53
CA LEU A 305 0.48 -13.77 -18.12
C LEU A 305 -0.27 -12.49 -17.69
N ASP A 306 0.15 -11.34 -18.18
CA ASP A 306 -0.49 -10.04 -17.95
C ASP A 306 -1.95 -10.01 -18.47
N GLU A 307 -2.19 -10.56 -19.66
CA GLU A 307 -3.53 -10.68 -20.25
C GLU A 307 -4.42 -11.61 -19.42
N LEU A 308 -3.88 -12.73 -18.95
CA LEU A 308 -4.58 -13.69 -18.10
C LEU A 308 -4.96 -13.06 -16.76
N LEU A 309 -4.04 -12.37 -16.12
CA LEU A 309 -4.30 -11.66 -14.86
C LEU A 309 -5.29 -10.50 -15.04
N ALA A 310 -5.22 -9.76 -16.15
CA ALA A 310 -6.18 -8.70 -16.47
C ALA A 310 -7.60 -9.26 -16.65
N ARG A 311 -7.74 -10.41 -17.34
CA ARG A 311 -9.01 -11.12 -17.48
C ARG A 311 -9.61 -11.49 -16.11
N TRP A 312 -8.80 -12.10 -15.24
CA TRP A 312 -9.27 -12.53 -13.92
C TRP A 312 -9.55 -11.35 -12.97
N SER A 313 -8.73 -10.31 -13.02
CA SER A 313 -8.97 -9.07 -12.28
C SER A 313 -10.35 -8.48 -12.61
N LYS A 314 -10.65 -8.38 -13.91
CA LYS A 314 -11.96 -7.91 -14.36
C LYS A 314 -13.08 -8.83 -13.91
N LEU A 315 -12.90 -10.15 -14.04
CA LEU A 315 -13.91 -11.14 -13.64
C LEU A 315 -14.20 -11.07 -12.13
N VAL A 316 -13.17 -10.91 -11.30
CA VAL A 316 -13.29 -10.75 -9.85
C VAL A 316 -14.04 -9.46 -9.51
N ASP A 317 -13.75 -8.36 -10.18
CA ASP A 317 -14.44 -7.08 -9.96
C ASP A 317 -15.91 -7.13 -10.39
N ASP A 318 -16.20 -7.72 -11.56
CA ASP A 318 -17.57 -7.86 -12.10
C ASP A 318 -18.46 -8.78 -11.23
N ASN A 319 -17.88 -9.69 -10.44
CA ASN A 319 -18.61 -10.62 -9.57
C ASN A 319 -18.47 -10.32 -8.07
N GLY A 320 -17.80 -9.22 -7.71
CA GLY A 320 -17.58 -8.80 -6.33
C GLY A 320 -18.81 -8.18 -5.67
N PRO A 321 -18.72 -7.80 -4.38
CA PRO A 321 -19.81 -7.16 -3.64
C PRO A 321 -20.31 -5.85 -4.24
N THR A 322 -19.43 -5.11 -4.91
CA THR A 322 -19.72 -3.83 -5.61
C THR A 322 -19.17 -3.92 -7.03
N PRO A 323 -19.90 -4.56 -7.97
CA PRO A 323 -19.42 -4.81 -9.32
C PRO A 323 -18.96 -3.54 -10.04
N GLY A 324 -17.75 -3.56 -10.60
CA GLY A 324 -17.20 -2.46 -11.39
C GLY A 324 -16.76 -1.22 -10.59
N ALA A 325 -16.84 -1.26 -9.25
CA ALA A 325 -16.44 -0.13 -8.40
C ALA A 325 -14.91 -0.09 -8.13
N GLY A 326 -14.18 -1.16 -8.46
CA GLY A 326 -12.74 -1.28 -8.15
C GLY A 326 -12.45 -1.43 -6.66
N GLU A 327 -13.45 -1.83 -5.86
CA GLU A 327 -13.33 -2.04 -4.42
C GLU A 327 -13.00 -3.50 -4.05
N THR A 328 -12.89 -4.37 -5.04
CA THR A 328 -12.60 -5.79 -4.88
C THR A 328 -11.10 -6.03 -4.99
N VAL A 329 -10.53 -6.77 -4.05
CA VAL A 329 -9.09 -7.12 -4.09
C VAL A 329 -8.84 -8.18 -5.16
N PHE A 330 -7.82 -7.95 -5.99
CA PHE A 330 -7.21 -8.96 -6.84
C PHE A 330 -5.69 -8.74 -6.83
N THR A 331 -4.96 -9.59 -6.15
CA THR A 331 -3.52 -9.42 -5.92
C THR A 331 -2.77 -10.75 -5.99
N LEU A 332 -1.46 -10.71 -5.87
CA LEU A 332 -0.60 -11.89 -5.85
C LEU A 332 0.11 -12.00 -4.51
N LYS A 333 0.43 -13.23 -4.09
CA LYS A 333 1.17 -13.49 -2.84
C LYS A 333 2.67 -13.25 -3.04
N GLU A 334 3.20 -13.60 -4.21
CA GLU A 334 4.62 -13.48 -4.50
C GLU A 334 5.00 -12.03 -4.85
N THR A 335 6.27 -11.71 -4.61
CA THR A 335 6.88 -10.47 -5.09
C THR A 335 6.78 -10.40 -6.60
N MET A 336 6.21 -9.31 -7.11
CA MET A 336 6.04 -9.09 -8.53
C MET A 336 7.16 -8.23 -9.11
N ARG A 337 7.40 -8.41 -10.39
CA ARG A 337 8.05 -7.42 -11.24
C ARG A 337 6.97 -6.45 -11.74
N PRO A 338 6.76 -5.31 -11.08
CA PRO A 338 5.67 -4.38 -11.40
C PRO A 338 5.77 -3.87 -12.83
N GLU A 339 6.98 -3.75 -13.36
CA GLU A 339 7.23 -3.36 -14.73
C GLU A 339 6.53 -4.26 -15.77
N LEU A 340 6.33 -5.54 -15.47
CA LEU A 340 5.66 -6.46 -16.39
C LEU A 340 4.13 -6.27 -16.45
N PHE A 341 3.53 -5.78 -15.37
CA PHE A 341 2.07 -5.74 -15.20
C PHE A 341 1.48 -4.33 -15.24
N LEU A 342 2.30 -3.31 -14.97
CA LEU A 342 1.87 -1.92 -14.90
C LEU A 342 2.06 -1.17 -16.23
N LEU A 343 3.04 -1.57 -17.04
CA LEU A 343 3.44 -0.84 -18.24
C LEU A 343 2.70 -1.25 -19.52
N ALA A 344 2.17 -2.49 -19.57
CA ALA A 344 1.63 -3.02 -20.84
C ALA A 344 0.34 -2.33 -21.31
N HIS A 345 -0.53 -1.84 -20.41
CA HIS A 345 -1.86 -1.35 -20.82
C HIS A 345 -2.37 -0.10 -20.08
N ASN A 346 -1.56 0.66 -19.35
CA ASN A 346 -2.03 1.77 -18.50
C ASN A 346 -3.13 1.39 -17.47
N VAL A 347 -3.34 0.11 -17.23
CA VAL A 347 -4.35 -0.44 -16.31
C VAL A 347 -3.65 -1.38 -15.35
N THR A 348 -3.63 -1.01 -14.10
CA THR A 348 -3.18 -1.91 -13.04
C THR A 348 -4.15 -3.09 -12.93
N SER A 349 -3.75 -4.25 -13.42
CA SER A 349 -4.54 -5.47 -13.26
C SER A 349 -4.67 -5.88 -11.79
N LEU A 350 -3.74 -5.46 -10.96
CA LEU A 350 -3.65 -5.85 -9.56
C LEU A 350 -4.11 -4.71 -8.63
N ARG A 351 -4.92 -5.08 -7.65
CA ARG A 351 -5.53 -4.18 -6.66
C ARG A 351 -5.40 -4.78 -5.25
N PRO A 352 -4.42 -4.40 -4.45
CA PRO A 352 -3.18 -3.68 -4.78
C PRO A 352 -2.13 -4.61 -5.42
N PRO A 353 -1.12 -4.08 -6.13
CA PRO A 353 0.06 -4.86 -6.49
C PRO A 353 0.75 -5.39 -5.23
N SER A 354 1.45 -6.53 -5.32
CA SER A 354 2.19 -7.09 -4.18
C SER A 354 3.69 -6.81 -4.30
N ALA A 355 4.33 -6.52 -3.18
CA ALA A 355 5.77 -6.38 -3.06
C ALA A 355 6.28 -6.94 -1.73
N ALA A 356 7.46 -7.54 -1.74
CA ALA A 356 8.13 -8.05 -0.55
C ALA A 356 9.56 -7.48 -0.45
N PRO A 357 9.73 -6.16 -0.22
CA PRO A 357 11.04 -5.53 -0.20
C PRO A 357 11.89 -5.94 1.00
N PHE A 358 11.29 -6.51 2.04
CA PHE A 358 11.92 -6.81 3.34
C PHE A 358 12.30 -8.29 3.51
N THR A 359 12.23 -9.12 2.46
CA THR A 359 12.43 -10.58 2.58
C THR A 359 13.89 -11.03 2.62
N ASP A 360 14.86 -10.17 2.35
CA ASP A 360 16.27 -10.52 2.31
C ASP A 360 16.95 -10.31 3.67
N GLN A 361 17.68 -11.31 4.15
CA GLN A 361 18.37 -11.30 5.46
C GLN A 361 19.48 -10.24 5.62
N ALA A 362 19.92 -9.61 4.54
CA ALA A 362 20.98 -8.59 4.56
C ALA A 362 20.45 -7.28 4.00
N VAL A 363 19.50 -6.66 4.69
CA VAL A 363 18.94 -5.38 4.29
C VAL A 363 19.81 -4.25 4.82
N ASN A 364 20.45 -3.49 3.93
CA ASN A 364 21.02 -2.19 4.26
C ASN A 364 20.09 -1.06 3.80
N ALA A 365 20.26 0.14 4.38
CA ALA A 365 19.40 1.28 4.12
C ALA A 365 19.35 1.66 2.63
N SER A 366 20.49 1.66 1.94
CA SER A 366 20.61 2.03 0.53
C SER A 366 19.88 1.03 -0.38
N THR A 367 20.06 -0.28 -0.17
CA THR A 367 19.37 -1.32 -0.96
C THR A 367 17.87 -1.28 -0.72
N LEU A 368 17.45 -1.10 0.55
CA LEU A 368 16.03 -1.01 0.89
C LEU A 368 15.38 0.25 0.29
N SER A 369 16.06 1.40 0.36
CA SER A 369 15.60 2.64 -0.27
C SER A 369 15.38 2.47 -1.77
N ALA A 370 16.32 1.82 -2.48
CA ALA A 370 16.19 1.56 -3.91
C ALA A 370 14.99 0.66 -4.23
N LYS A 371 14.81 -0.45 -3.48
CA LYS A 371 13.66 -1.35 -3.64
C LYS A 371 12.33 -0.65 -3.37
N LEU A 372 12.26 0.18 -2.32
CA LEU A 372 11.05 0.93 -1.99
C LEU A 372 10.73 2.00 -3.02
N SER A 373 11.73 2.75 -3.49
CA SER A 373 11.54 3.80 -4.49
C SER A 373 10.96 3.27 -5.81
N ASP A 374 11.31 2.04 -6.18
CA ASP A 374 10.76 1.35 -7.35
C ASP A 374 9.29 0.91 -7.13
N ARG A 375 8.90 0.52 -5.92
CA ARG A 375 7.61 -0.10 -5.63
C ARG A 375 6.53 0.87 -5.15
N LEU A 376 6.88 1.82 -4.30
CA LEU A 376 5.94 2.70 -3.60
C LEU A 376 5.08 3.59 -4.49
N PRO A 377 5.52 4.06 -5.68
CA PRO A 377 4.65 4.84 -6.56
C PRO A 377 3.34 4.15 -6.93
N HIS A 378 3.29 2.81 -6.80
CA HIS A 378 2.14 1.99 -7.15
C HIS A 378 1.20 1.69 -5.98
N TRP A 379 1.46 2.20 -4.75
CA TRP A 379 0.72 1.89 -3.53
C TRP A 379 0.55 0.38 -3.29
N PRO A 380 1.64 -0.38 -3.21
CA PRO A 380 1.61 -1.84 -3.16
C PRO A 380 1.19 -2.37 -1.79
N ALA A 381 0.67 -3.61 -1.78
CA ALA A 381 0.63 -4.41 -0.57
C ALA A 381 2.06 -4.87 -0.23
N LEU A 382 2.56 -4.42 0.91
CA LEU A 382 3.89 -4.78 1.40
C LEU A 382 3.77 -5.97 2.35
N GLN A 383 4.22 -7.14 1.89
CA GLN A 383 4.40 -8.29 2.76
C GLN A 383 5.66 -8.13 3.59
N LEU A 384 5.49 -8.26 4.90
CA LEU A 384 6.59 -8.25 5.86
C LEU A 384 7.07 -9.68 6.07
N ALA A 385 8.38 -9.89 6.06
CA ALA A 385 8.96 -11.22 5.88
C ALA A 385 8.85 -12.14 7.10
N THR A 386 8.82 -11.63 8.33
CA THR A 386 8.84 -12.44 9.54
C THR A 386 8.22 -11.75 10.75
N VAL A 387 7.76 -12.59 11.68
CA VAL A 387 7.14 -12.23 12.96
C VAL A 387 8.08 -11.47 13.91
N GLU A 388 9.39 -11.64 13.77
CA GLU A 388 10.37 -11.09 14.70
C GLU A 388 10.65 -9.60 14.50
N ASP A 389 10.06 -9.00 13.45
CA ASP A 389 10.38 -7.64 13.04
C ASP A 389 9.24 -6.65 13.26
N ALA A 390 8.83 -6.49 14.54
CA ALA A 390 7.91 -5.44 14.96
C ALA A 390 8.41 -4.04 14.56
N GLU A 391 9.72 -3.86 14.51
CA GLU A 391 10.37 -2.61 14.12
C GLU A 391 10.15 -2.29 12.63
N LEU A 392 10.24 -3.30 11.75
CA LEU A 392 9.88 -3.14 10.34
C LEU A 392 8.39 -2.87 10.15
N ALA A 393 7.54 -3.50 10.96
CA ALA A 393 6.11 -3.25 10.92
C ALA A 393 5.78 -1.79 11.27
N GLU A 394 6.45 -1.20 12.27
CA GLU A 394 6.32 0.21 12.61
C GLU A 394 6.73 1.13 11.46
N PHE A 395 7.85 0.85 10.85
CA PHE A 395 8.32 1.59 9.69
C PHE A 395 7.32 1.48 8.52
N ALA A 396 6.82 0.27 8.23
CA ALA A 396 5.92 0.00 7.12
C ALA A 396 4.55 0.69 7.24
N ILE A 397 4.05 0.94 8.45
CA ILE A 397 2.77 1.65 8.65
C ILE A 397 2.80 3.06 8.07
N LEU A 398 3.94 3.75 8.11
CA LEU A 398 4.09 5.10 7.59
C LEU A 398 4.35 5.13 6.08
N LEU A 399 4.73 4.01 5.47
CA LEU A 399 4.97 3.95 4.03
C LEU A 399 3.67 4.22 3.23
N PRO A 400 3.77 4.81 2.04
CA PRO A 400 2.65 4.96 1.10
C PRO A 400 2.35 3.63 0.42
N ALA A 401 1.95 2.65 1.21
CA ALA A 401 1.72 1.27 0.85
C ALA A 401 0.75 0.62 1.84
N VAL A 402 0.39 -0.64 1.60
CA VAL A 402 -0.51 -1.41 2.47
C VAL A 402 0.33 -2.45 3.24
N PRO A 403 0.58 -2.27 4.54
CA PRO A 403 1.28 -3.28 5.34
C PRO A 403 0.43 -4.56 5.41
N VAL A 404 1.06 -5.71 5.20
CA VAL A 404 0.45 -7.03 5.37
C VAL A 404 1.19 -7.74 6.50
N PHE A 405 0.51 -7.90 7.64
CA PHE A 405 1.05 -8.55 8.82
C PHE A 405 0.74 -10.06 8.80
N ASP A 406 1.63 -10.85 9.37
CA ASP A 406 1.28 -12.19 9.79
C ASP A 406 0.45 -12.14 11.09
N ILE A 407 -0.45 -13.12 11.29
CA ILE A 407 -1.28 -13.17 12.51
C ILE A 407 -0.43 -13.30 13.78
N GLU A 408 0.70 -13.97 13.70
CA GLU A 408 1.58 -14.12 14.85
C GLU A 408 2.18 -12.79 15.32
N GLN A 409 2.36 -11.82 14.41
CA GLN A 409 2.77 -10.46 14.76
C GLN A 409 1.70 -9.71 15.57
N LEU A 410 0.44 -10.11 15.46
CA LEU A 410 -0.68 -9.53 16.19
C LEU A 410 -0.93 -10.20 17.55
N ARG A 411 -0.40 -11.41 17.76
CA ARG A 411 -0.60 -12.12 19.02
C ARG A 411 0.13 -11.45 20.18
N PRO A 412 -0.55 -11.17 21.28
CA PRO A 412 0.10 -10.67 22.46
C PRO A 412 1.06 -11.72 23.04
N ALA A 413 2.35 -11.42 23.08
CA ALA A 413 3.32 -12.17 23.87
C ALA A 413 3.26 -11.67 25.32
N GLY A 414 2.40 -12.26 26.16
CA GLY A 414 2.21 -11.83 27.54
C GLY A 414 1.19 -10.68 27.73
N ASN A 415 1.02 -10.21 28.96
CA ASN A 415 -0.02 -9.23 29.32
C ASN A 415 0.16 -7.81 28.75
N ASP A 416 1.34 -7.47 28.19
CA ASP A 416 1.65 -6.15 27.60
C ASP A 416 2.49 -6.34 26.32
N SER A 417 1.93 -6.88 25.26
CA SER A 417 2.71 -7.11 24.06
C SER A 417 2.92 -5.84 23.24
N GLU A 418 4.11 -5.73 22.70
CA GLU A 418 4.57 -4.68 21.81
C GLU A 418 3.70 -4.58 20.54
N ALA A 419 3.31 -5.73 19.98
CA ALA A 419 2.41 -5.80 18.84
C ALA A 419 1.03 -5.16 19.11
N THR A 420 0.46 -5.38 20.29
CA THR A 420 -0.80 -4.73 20.70
C THR A 420 -0.65 -3.23 20.81
N THR A 421 0.50 -2.76 21.31
CA THR A 421 0.81 -1.33 21.45
C THR A 421 1.00 -0.68 20.08
N LEU A 422 1.73 -1.31 19.19
CA LEU A 422 1.92 -0.91 17.78
C LEU A 422 0.57 -0.70 17.09
N LEU A 423 -0.30 -1.69 17.15
CA LEU A 423 -1.60 -1.65 16.48
C LEU A 423 -2.53 -0.58 17.05
N LYS A 424 -2.53 -0.38 18.37
CA LYS A 424 -3.36 0.63 19.02
C LYS A 424 -2.92 2.07 18.74
N HIS A 425 -1.63 2.32 18.58
CA HIS A 425 -1.09 3.67 18.47
C HIS A 425 -0.74 4.08 17.04
N LEU A 426 -0.25 3.15 16.20
CA LEU A 426 0.21 3.49 14.85
C LEU A 426 -0.81 3.18 13.76
N VAL A 427 -1.59 2.12 13.86
CA VAL A 427 -2.63 1.83 12.86
C VAL A 427 -3.65 2.96 12.73
N PRO A 428 -4.10 3.64 13.82
CA PRO A 428 -4.97 4.80 13.68
C PRO A 428 -4.40 5.95 12.85
N LEU A 429 -3.06 6.05 12.73
CA LEU A 429 -2.43 7.06 11.86
C LEU A 429 -2.77 6.86 10.37
N ARG A 430 -3.18 5.66 9.97
CA ARG A 430 -3.57 5.41 8.58
C ARG A 430 -4.86 6.13 8.17
N ASP A 431 -5.67 6.56 9.15
CA ASP A 431 -6.83 7.43 8.93
C ASP A 431 -6.44 8.92 8.92
N ASP A 432 -5.18 9.28 9.27
CA ASP A 432 -4.71 10.66 9.22
C ASP A 432 -4.51 11.11 7.78
N ALA A 433 -4.97 12.31 7.47
CA ALA A 433 -4.92 12.90 6.14
C ALA A 433 -3.49 13.01 5.58
N THR A 434 -2.47 13.08 6.43
CA THR A 434 -1.06 13.08 6.05
C THR A 434 -0.62 11.71 5.53
N ILE A 435 -1.06 10.62 6.16
CA ILE A 435 -0.72 9.27 5.73
C ILE A 435 -1.58 8.87 4.53
N GLU A 436 -2.89 9.19 4.55
CA GLU A 436 -3.80 8.79 3.48
C GLU A 436 -3.51 9.51 2.15
N HIS A 437 -3.25 10.83 2.21
CA HIS A 437 -3.17 11.70 1.02
C HIS A 437 -1.95 12.61 0.97
N GLY A 438 -1.06 12.54 1.96
CA GLY A 438 0.13 13.39 2.02
C GLY A 438 1.20 12.97 1.02
N LYS A 439 2.14 13.89 0.81
CA LYS A 439 3.39 13.61 0.10
C LYS A 439 4.30 12.74 0.97
N TYR A 440 5.30 12.13 0.36
CA TYR A 440 6.30 11.35 1.07
C TYR A 440 7.69 11.56 0.47
N ASP A 441 8.70 11.31 1.28
CA ASP A 441 10.10 11.25 0.88
C ASP A 441 10.77 10.09 1.62
N ILE A 442 11.49 9.24 0.88
CA ILE A 442 12.26 8.14 1.43
C ILE A 442 13.71 8.38 1.13
N ALA A 443 14.46 8.59 2.19
CA ALA A 443 15.87 8.96 2.08
C ALA A 443 16.75 8.07 2.95
N VAL A 444 17.93 7.80 2.45
CA VAL A 444 19.03 7.29 3.27
C VAL A 444 19.61 8.46 4.04
N VAL A 445 19.60 8.37 5.36
CA VAL A 445 20.13 9.40 6.24
C VAL A 445 21.39 8.90 6.93
N PRO A 446 22.47 9.69 6.93
CA PRO A 446 23.72 9.28 7.59
C PRO A 446 23.60 9.44 9.12
N ALA A 447 24.35 8.68 9.83
CA ALA A 447 24.56 8.90 11.26
C ALA A 447 25.53 10.07 11.51
N VAL A 448 25.35 10.72 12.66
CA VAL A 448 26.29 11.72 13.16
C VAL A 448 27.53 11.00 13.71
N ASN A 449 28.71 11.33 13.19
CA ASN A 449 30.01 10.77 13.63
C ASN A 449 30.16 9.22 13.46
N SER A 450 29.42 8.61 12.54
CA SER A 450 29.51 7.18 12.24
C SER A 450 29.28 6.95 10.74
N SER A 451 29.72 5.80 10.21
CA SER A 451 29.47 5.37 8.84
C SER A 451 28.13 4.64 8.67
N VAL A 452 27.33 4.55 9.73
CA VAL A 452 26.01 3.91 9.70
C VAL A 452 25.06 4.73 8.84
N GLU A 453 24.35 4.05 7.94
CA GLU A 453 23.25 4.57 7.16
C GLU A 453 21.92 4.06 7.69
N MET A 454 20.96 4.95 7.83
CA MET A 454 19.60 4.65 8.28
C MET A 454 18.60 5.02 7.18
N LEU A 455 17.43 4.40 7.24
CA LEU A 455 16.35 4.70 6.31
C LEU A 455 15.30 5.58 6.98
N ALA A 456 14.98 6.71 6.36
CA ALA A 456 13.96 7.62 6.84
C ALA A 456 12.79 7.70 5.85
N CYS A 457 11.56 7.64 6.36
CA CYS A 457 10.34 7.91 5.60
C CYS A 457 9.63 9.12 6.21
N ALA A 458 9.71 10.27 5.53
CA ALA A 458 8.99 11.48 5.91
C ALA A 458 7.62 11.54 5.20
N ARG A 459 6.57 11.87 5.95
CA ARG A 459 5.21 12.08 5.43
C ARG A 459 4.74 13.46 5.82
N TRP A 460 4.19 14.22 4.88
CA TRP A 460 3.68 15.55 5.16
C TRP A 460 2.50 15.95 4.27
N LYS A 461 1.67 16.81 4.81
CA LYS A 461 0.58 17.48 4.10
C LYS A 461 0.45 18.90 4.63
N SER A 462 0.27 19.88 3.77
CA SER A 462 0.13 21.28 4.18
C SER A 462 -1.03 21.44 5.17
N GLY A 463 -0.78 22.12 6.29
CA GLY A 463 -1.76 22.35 7.35
C GLY A 463 -2.03 21.15 8.29
N HIS A 464 -1.28 20.06 8.14
CA HIS A 464 -1.40 18.86 8.99
C HIS A 464 -0.08 18.51 9.67
N THR A 465 -0.13 17.69 10.70
CA THR A 465 1.06 17.13 11.35
C THR A 465 1.82 16.24 10.36
N GLY A 466 3.13 16.43 10.26
CA GLY A 466 4.03 15.54 9.55
C GLY A 466 4.47 14.37 10.44
N TYR A 467 4.77 13.25 9.84
CA TYR A 467 5.30 12.05 10.51
C TYR A 467 6.58 11.60 9.86
N LEU A 468 7.50 11.07 10.66
CA LEU A 468 8.80 10.60 10.21
C LEU A 468 9.11 9.27 10.91
N ALA A 469 9.27 8.21 10.15
CA ALA A 469 9.83 6.95 10.66
C ALA A 469 11.29 6.87 10.29
N VAL A 470 12.13 6.46 11.24
CA VAL A 470 13.57 6.25 11.03
C VAL A 470 13.90 4.84 11.46
N LEU A 471 14.33 4.01 10.52
CA LEU A 471 14.77 2.63 10.72
C LEU A 471 16.30 2.57 10.67
N ASN A 472 16.91 1.96 11.67
CA ASN A 472 18.32 1.65 11.69
C ASN A 472 18.53 0.14 11.40
N PRO A 473 18.82 -0.26 10.16
CA PRO A 473 19.01 -1.67 9.82
C PRO A 473 20.39 -2.21 10.19
N SER A 474 21.24 -1.40 10.82
CA SER A 474 22.60 -1.78 11.20
C SER A 474 22.65 -2.54 12.53
N THR A 475 23.83 -3.06 12.85
CA THR A 475 24.09 -3.76 14.12
C THR A 475 24.65 -2.85 15.22
N GLU A 476 24.61 -1.52 15.03
CA GLU A 476 25.14 -0.52 15.97
C GLU A 476 24.09 0.56 16.26
N ASP A 477 24.05 1.02 17.51
CA ASP A 477 23.23 2.18 17.88
C ASP A 477 23.85 3.44 17.25
N ALA A 478 23.02 4.29 16.63
CA ALA A 478 23.53 5.46 15.94
C ALA A 478 22.58 6.67 16.06
N VAL A 479 23.17 7.87 16.06
CA VAL A 479 22.41 9.12 16.07
C VAL A 479 22.15 9.57 14.64
N ALA A 480 20.88 9.67 14.26
CA ALA A 480 20.45 10.06 12.92
C ALA A 480 20.65 11.55 12.67
N ASN A 481 21.14 11.91 11.48
CA ASN A 481 21.13 13.26 10.96
C ASN A 481 19.90 13.45 10.04
N LEU A 482 18.80 13.95 10.60
CA LEU A 482 17.51 14.08 9.90
C LEU A 482 17.39 15.42 9.14
N THR A 483 18.45 15.80 8.41
CA THR A 483 18.46 17.02 7.60
C THR A 483 17.67 16.79 6.29
N LEU A 484 16.34 16.68 6.41
CA LEU A 484 15.42 16.54 5.29
C LEU A 484 14.70 17.89 5.03
N PRO A 485 14.36 18.23 3.78
CA PRO A 485 13.81 19.54 3.42
C PRO A 485 12.54 19.95 4.19
N THR A 486 11.70 19.00 4.53
CA THR A 486 10.42 19.25 5.21
C THR A 486 10.49 19.14 6.73
N VAL A 487 11.61 18.60 7.26
CA VAL A 487 11.78 18.34 8.69
C VAL A 487 12.42 19.56 9.38
N PRO A 488 11.76 20.17 10.38
CA PRO A 488 12.27 21.33 11.10
C PRO A 488 13.47 20.97 12.00
N ALA A 489 14.07 21.96 12.64
CA ALA A 489 15.20 21.75 13.56
C ALA A 489 14.84 20.93 14.82
N SER A 490 13.56 20.88 15.19
CA SER A 490 13.05 20.09 16.33
C SER A 490 11.93 19.16 15.86
N VAL A 491 11.98 17.91 16.33
CA VAL A 491 10.98 16.86 16.10
C VAL A 491 10.47 16.34 17.44
N THR A 492 9.32 15.71 17.45
CA THR A 492 8.69 15.20 18.68
C THR A 492 8.53 13.69 18.58
N VAL A 493 8.92 12.96 19.60
CA VAL A 493 8.72 11.51 19.68
C VAL A 493 7.24 11.21 19.66
N HIS A 494 6.78 10.49 18.64
CA HIS A 494 5.38 10.11 18.50
C HIS A 494 5.12 8.74 19.13
N HIS A 495 5.96 7.76 18.79
CA HIS A 495 5.90 6.41 19.32
C HIS A 495 7.30 5.83 19.48
N VAL A 496 7.45 4.98 20.49
CA VAL A 496 8.70 4.24 20.75
C VAL A 496 8.39 2.79 21.08
N THR A 497 9.13 1.90 20.44
CA THR A 497 9.10 0.46 20.69
C THR A 497 9.69 0.11 22.08
N GLN A 498 9.54 -1.13 22.50
CA GLN A 498 10.20 -1.63 23.70
C GLN A 498 11.73 -1.62 23.55
N THR A 499 12.23 -1.96 22.36
CA THR A 499 13.66 -1.91 22.04
C THR A 499 14.22 -0.50 22.22
N VAL A 500 13.51 0.51 21.71
CA VAL A 500 13.89 1.92 21.89
C VAL A 500 13.81 2.34 23.34
N LYS A 501 12.75 1.98 24.08
CA LYS A 501 12.59 2.31 25.52
C LYS A 501 13.70 1.73 26.39
N MET A 502 14.20 0.50 26.06
CA MET A 502 15.26 -0.14 26.84
C MET A 502 16.63 0.51 26.63
N ARG A 503 16.84 1.15 25.47
CA ARG A 503 18.16 1.68 25.06
C ARG A 503 18.23 3.20 25.06
N THR A 504 17.08 3.87 25.23
CA THR A 504 16.98 5.34 25.25
C THR A 504 16.10 5.80 26.41
N ASN A 505 16.16 7.09 26.72
CA ASN A 505 15.25 7.72 27.68
C ASN A 505 14.03 8.36 27.00
N TYR A 506 13.65 7.88 25.79
CA TYR A 506 12.57 8.48 25.04
C TYR A 506 11.21 8.17 25.63
N ILE A 507 10.40 9.19 25.71
CA ILE A 507 8.98 9.12 26.07
C ILE A 507 8.16 9.81 24.98
N ASN A 508 6.92 9.39 24.82
CA ASN A 508 6.01 10.02 23.87
C ASN A 508 5.88 11.51 24.17
N ASN A 509 5.81 12.33 23.12
CA ASN A 509 5.77 13.80 23.15
C ASN A 509 7.08 14.48 23.62
N MET A 510 8.19 13.76 23.72
CA MET A 510 9.50 14.36 24.00
C MET A 510 10.01 15.08 22.75
N ALA A 511 10.44 16.34 22.91
CA ALA A 511 11.07 17.09 21.83
C ALA A 511 12.56 16.73 21.71
N LEU A 512 13.03 16.52 20.49
CA LEU A 512 14.41 16.19 20.17
C LEU A 512 14.92 17.10 19.05
N PRO A 513 16.22 17.46 19.03
CA PRO A 513 16.82 18.09 17.86
C PRO A 513 16.89 17.07 16.71
N ARG A 514 16.67 17.51 15.47
CA ARG A 514 16.66 16.64 14.29
C ARG A 514 17.99 15.92 14.02
N ASP A 515 19.10 16.45 14.53
CA ASP A 515 20.46 15.92 14.44
C ASP A 515 20.90 15.18 15.70
N GLY A 516 19.97 14.93 16.64
CA GLY A 516 20.22 14.28 17.92
C GLY A 516 19.31 13.09 18.22
N VAL A 517 18.69 12.50 17.21
CA VAL A 517 17.78 11.35 17.40
C VAL A 517 18.60 10.06 17.41
N LEU A 518 18.76 9.47 18.59
CA LEU A 518 19.38 8.14 18.74
C LEU A 518 18.40 7.06 18.28
N VAL A 519 18.80 6.26 17.30
CA VAL A 519 18.07 5.10 16.82
C VAL A 519 18.86 3.83 17.12
N PRO A 520 18.40 2.99 18.05
CA PRO A 520 19.08 1.74 18.37
C PRO A 520 19.21 0.80 17.16
N GLN A 521 20.18 -0.12 17.24
CA GLN A 521 20.37 -1.15 16.21
C GLN A 521 19.08 -1.94 15.98
N GLY A 522 18.73 -2.19 14.72
CA GLY A 522 17.54 -2.95 14.32
C GLY A 522 16.21 -2.27 14.68
N ALA A 523 16.21 -1.04 15.24
CA ALA A 523 15.00 -0.39 15.76
C ALA A 523 14.43 0.67 14.81
N THR A 524 13.14 0.97 15.00
CA THR A 524 12.42 2.08 14.38
C THR A 524 12.03 3.12 15.43
N VAL A 525 12.20 4.40 15.12
CA VAL A 525 11.68 5.52 15.90
C VAL A 525 10.68 6.29 15.07
N VAL A 526 9.47 6.48 15.59
CA VAL A 526 8.44 7.26 14.94
C VAL A 526 8.32 8.63 15.58
N LEU A 527 8.48 9.66 14.77
CA LEU A 527 8.49 11.06 15.15
C LEU A 527 7.32 11.80 14.49
N SER A 528 6.88 12.88 15.12
CA SER A 528 5.96 13.84 14.54
C SER A 528 6.61 15.22 14.46
N TYR A 529 6.16 16.06 13.52
CA TYR A 529 6.70 17.39 13.33
C TYR A 529 5.69 18.32 12.66
N VAL A 530 5.92 19.61 12.75
CA VAL A 530 5.19 20.61 11.94
C VAL A 530 6.00 20.80 10.64
N PRO A 531 5.45 20.44 9.48
CA PRO A 531 6.19 20.55 8.23
C PRO A 531 6.68 21.99 7.98
N ALA A 532 7.99 22.16 7.76
CA ALA A 532 8.51 23.42 7.26
C ALA A 532 7.92 23.67 5.88
N MET A 533 7.32 24.83 5.65
CA MET A 533 6.83 25.21 4.32
C MET A 533 8.05 25.23 3.39
N ALA A 534 8.24 24.20 2.61
CA ALA A 534 9.10 24.29 1.45
C ALA A 534 8.48 25.35 0.54
N ALA A 535 9.25 26.36 0.16
CA ALA A 535 8.82 27.28 -0.87
C ALA A 535 8.42 26.42 -2.08
N GLU A 536 7.14 26.46 -2.45
CA GLU A 536 6.68 25.86 -3.69
C GLU A 536 7.35 26.63 -4.83
N ASN A 537 8.42 26.07 -5.40
CA ASN A 537 9.00 26.51 -6.66
C ASN A 537 8.27 25.80 -7.80
#